data_702b571fe45b571b8652d71f08f33bd5
#
_entry.id   702b571fe45b571b8652d71f08f33bd5
#
_cell.length_a   1.000
_cell.length_b   1.000
_cell.length_c   1.000
_cell.angle_alpha   90.00
_cell.angle_beta   90.00
_cell.angle_gamma   90.00
#
_symmetry.space_group_name_H-M   'P 1'
#
loop_
_entity.id
_entity.type
_entity.pdbx_description
1 polymer ?
#
loop_
_entity_poly.entity_id
_entity_poly.type
_entity_poly.pdbx_seq_one_letter_code
_entity_poly.pdbx_strand_id
1 'polypeptide(L)'
;MDYNELKIRVLSLFEPSGELDSENVRTHLAGAKIELSDKAVEMALLRYFRQGLLSRTRRSGRFQYRLTEKGVTRRVWLSKAK
;
A
#
# COMPACT_ATOMS: atom_id res chain seq x y z
N MET A 1 13.80 2.82 8.42
CA MET A 1 12.49 2.11 8.30
C MET A 1 12.72 0.82 7.53
N ASP A 2 12.32 -0.30 8.10
CA ASP A 2 12.50 -1.57 7.42
C ASP A 2 11.31 -1.89 6.51
N TYR A 3 11.40 -3.01 5.78
CA TYR A 3 10.37 -3.41 4.84
C TYR A 3 9.01 -3.66 5.51
N ASN A 4 9.03 -4.29 6.68
CA ASN A 4 7.79 -4.61 7.38
C ASN A 4 7.11 -3.34 7.88
N GLU A 5 7.88 -2.39 8.37
CA GLU A 5 7.32 -1.14 8.85
C GLU A 5 6.69 -0.35 7.71
N LEU A 6 7.36 -0.27 6.58
CA LEU A 6 6.80 0.39 5.40
C LEU A 6 5.54 -0.31 4.93
N LYS A 7 5.56 -1.64 4.91
CA LYS A 7 4.40 -2.44 4.49
C LYS A 7 3.19 -2.17 5.38
N ILE A 8 3.40 -2.16 6.71
CA ILE A 8 2.32 -1.85 7.65
C ILE A 8 1.73 -0.46 7.36
N ARG A 9 2.58 0.52 7.17
CA ARG A 9 2.12 1.88 6.93
C ARG A 9 1.34 2.00 5.63
N VAL A 10 1.83 1.39 4.56
CA VAL A 10 1.14 1.42 3.27
C VAL A 10 -0.20 0.70 3.36
N LEU A 11 -0.22 -0.52 3.89
CA LEU A 11 -1.46 -1.29 3.98
C LEU A 11 -2.47 -0.60 4.90
N SER A 12 -2.00 0.15 5.89
CA SER A 12 -2.88 0.87 6.81
C SER A 12 -3.56 2.08 6.18
N LEU A 13 -3.10 2.53 5.03
CA LEU A 13 -3.73 3.65 4.33
C LEU A 13 -5.02 3.25 3.64
N PHE A 14 -5.19 1.96 3.36
CA PHE A 14 -6.32 1.48 2.60
C PHE A 14 -7.53 1.23 3.49
N GLU A 15 -8.67 1.81 3.10
CA GLU A 15 -9.95 1.47 3.70
C GLU A 15 -10.39 0.10 3.19
N PRO A 16 -11.23 -0.64 3.92
CA PRO A 16 -11.67 -1.96 3.47
C PRO A 16 -12.26 -2.01 2.07
N SER A 17 -12.92 -0.94 1.62
CA SER A 17 -13.49 -0.87 0.28
C SER A 17 -12.90 0.27 -0.55
N GLY A 18 -11.84 0.90 -0.06
CA GLY A 18 -11.26 2.07 -0.71
C GLY A 18 -10.21 1.70 -1.75
N GLU A 19 -10.03 2.57 -2.72
CA GLU A 19 -9.00 2.45 -3.75
C GLU A 19 -8.05 3.62 -3.64
N LEU A 20 -6.76 3.36 -3.83
CA LEU A 20 -5.74 4.40 -3.86
C LEU A 20 -4.81 4.15 -5.03
N ASP A 21 -4.39 5.20 -5.70
CA ASP A 21 -3.33 5.11 -6.71
C ASP A 21 -1.99 5.44 -6.05
N SER A 22 -0.90 5.35 -6.82
CA SER A 22 0.44 5.60 -6.28
C SER A 22 0.60 7.04 -5.79
N GLU A 23 -0.03 7.99 -6.46
CA GLU A 23 0.03 9.39 -6.05
C GLU A 23 -0.65 9.61 -4.71
N ASN A 24 -1.83 9.01 -4.51
CA ASN A 24 -2.53 9.08 -3.22
C ASN A 24 -1.67 8.50 -2.10
N VAL A 25 -1.07 7.34 -2.35
CA VAL A 25 -0.22 6.69 -1.36
C VAL A 25 0.98 7.56 -1.03
N ARG A 26 1.64 8.09 -2.06
CA ARG A 26 2.80 8.96 -1.85
C ARG A 26 2.42 10.19 -1.02
N THR A 27 1.29 10.81 -1.32
CA THR A 27 0.82 11.99 -0.60
C THR A 27 0.54 11.68 0.87
N HIS A 28 -0.11 10.54 1.14
CA HIS A 28 -0.38 10.13 2.52
C HIS A 28 0.91 9.85 3.29
N LEU A 29 1.87 9.20 2.64
CA LEU A 29 3.16 8.92 3.28
C LEU A 29 3.91 10.21 3.59
N ALA A 30 3.90 11.17 2.67
CA ALA A 30 4.54 12.45 2.88
C ALA A 30 3.90 13.21 4.05
N GLY A 31 2.59 13.09 4.22
CA GLY A 31 1.89 13.67 5.36
C GLY A 31 2.33 13.05 6.69
N ALA A 32 2.82 11.82 6.66
CA ALA A 32 3.39 11.16 7.83
C ALA A 32 4.91 11.31 7.89
N LYS A 33 5.47 12.23 7.13
CA LYS A 33 6.91 12.52 7.04
C LYS A 33 7.74 11.37 6.49
N ILE A 34 7.13 10.54 5.65
CA ILE A 34 7.81 9.47 4.96
C ILE A 34 7.91 9.89 3.50
N GLU A 35 9.10 10.32 3.10
CA GLU A 35 9.30 10.81 1.75
C GLU A 35 9.91 9.74 0.86
N LEU A 36 9.13 9.32 -0.15
CA LEU A 36 9.56 8.36 -1.13
C LEU A 36 9.33 8.95 -2.52
N SER A 37 10.17 8.55 -3.47
CA SER A 37 9.97 8.93 -4.86
C SER A 37 8.75 8.20 -5.43
N ASP A 38 8.20 8.73 -6.52
CA ASP A 38 7.10 8.07 -7.23
C ASP A 38 7.45 6.65 -7.58
N LYS A 39 8.67 6.44 -8.08
CA LYS A 39 9.12 5.11 -8.46
C LYS A 39 9.19 4.17 -7.27
N ALA A 40 9.68 4.64 -6.13
CA ALA A 40 9.77 3.81 -4.93
C ALA A 40 8.39 3.38 -4.45
N VAL A 41 7.41 4.29 -4.50
CA VAL A 41 6.03 3.98 -4.12
C VAL A 41 5.44 2.97 -5.10
N GLU A 42 5.60 3.20 -6.41
CA GLU A 42 5.08 2.27 -7.42
C GLU A 42 5.67 0.88 -7.28
N MET A 43 6.97 0.78 -7.00
CA MET A 43 7.64 -0.51 -6.81
C MET A 43 7.13 -1.21 -5.55
N ALA A 44 6.88 -0.48 -4.49
CA ALA A 44 6.32 -1.06 -3.27
C ALA A 44 4.92 -1.62 -3.53
N LEU A 45 4.06 -0.84 -4.19
CA LEU A 45 2.71 -1.28 -4.52
C LEU A 45 2.72 -2.51 -5.43
N LEU A 46 3.61 -2.53 -6.42
CA LEU A 46 3.77 -3.67 -7.30
C LEU A 46 4.17 -4.92 -6.52
N ARG A 47 5.11 -4.76 -5.58
CA ARG A 47 5.55 -5.86 -4.72
C ARG A 47 4.38 -6.43 -3.91
N TYR A 48 3.58 -5.56 -3.30
CA TYR A 48 2.44 -6.01 -2.50
C TYR A 48 1.37 -6.64 -3.37
N PHE A 49 1.19 -6.14 -4.58
CA PHE A 49 0.30 -6.75 -5.56
C PHE A 49 0.76 -8.17 -5.90
N ARG A 50 2.05 -8.35 -6.16
CA ARG A 50 2.61 -9.67 -6.48
C ARG A 50 2.50 -10.64 -5.31
N GLN A 51 2.53 -10.13 -4.09
CA GLN A 51 2.35 -10.95 -2.89
C GLN A 51 0.87 -11.28 -2.62
N GLY A 52 -0.04 -10.75 -3.43
CA GLY A 52 -1.46 -10.98 -3.26
C GLY A 52 -2.10 -10.14 -2.17
N LEU A 53 -1.39 -9.15 -1.64
CA LEU A 53 -1.89 -8.28 -0.57
C LEU A 53 -2.78 -7.17 -1.11
N LEU A 54 -2.56 -6.78 -2.36
CA LEU A 54 -3.35 -5.78 -3.06
C LEU A 54 -3.83 -6.35 -4.37
N SER A 55 -5.03 -5.95 -4.78
CA SER A 55 -5.48 -6.12 -6.14
C SER A 55 -5.36 -4.77 -6.85
N ARG A 56 -5.43 -4.75 -8.17
CA ARG A 56 -5.38 -3.49 -8.90
C ARG A 56 -6.26 -3.54 -10.12
N THR A 57 -6.79 -2.35 -10.46
CA THR A 57 -7.60 -2.15 -11.65
C THR A 57 -7.07 -0.92 -12.37
N ARG A 58 -6.98 -0.98 -13.69
CA ARG A 58 -6.51 0.16 -14.46
C ARG A 58 -7.68 1.05 -14.82
N ARG A 59 -7.59 2.32 -14.45
CA ARG A 59 -8.61 3.33 -14.76
C ARG A 59 -7.94 4.60 -15.24
N SER A 60 -8.34 5.08 -16.40
CA SER A 60 -7.81 6.33 -16.96
C SER A 60 -6.28 6.34 -17.03
N GLY A 61 -5.69 5.20 -17.37
CA GLY A 61 -4.25 5.07 -17.50
C GLY A 61 -3.49 4.90 -16.20
N ARG A 62 -4.17 4.83 -15.08
CA ARG A 62 -3.57 4.64 -13.75
C ARG A 62 -4.06 3.37 -13.10
N PHE A 63 -3.19 2.73 -12.31
CA PHE A 63 -3.59 1.61 -11.49
C PHE A 63 -4.20 2.12 -10.19
N GLN A 64 -5.40 1.62 -9.89
CA GLN A 64 -6.04 1.80 -8.59
C GLN A 64 -5.86 0.53 -7.81
N TYR A 65 -5.33 0.64 -6.60
CA TYR A 65 -5.04 -0.51 -5.74
C TYR A 65 -6.07 -0.61 -4.63
N ARG A 66 -6.33 -1.84 -4.19
CA ARG A 66 -7.30 -2.12 -3.15
C ARG A 66 -6.79 -3.27 -2.30
N LEU A 67 -7.07 -3.27 -1.00
CA LEU A 67 -6.71 -4.40 -0.14
C LEU A 67 -7.48 -5.65 -0.53
N THR A 68 -6.76 -6.79 -0.57
CA THR A 68 -7.39 -8.10 -0.68
C THR A 68 -7.66 -8.62 0.74
N GLU A 69 -8.39 -9.75 0.85
CA GLU A 69 -8.56 -10.41 2.14
C GLU A 69 -7.20 -10.77 2.75
N LYS A 70 -6.30 -11.26 1.91
CA LYS A 70 -4.95 -11.58 2.35
C LYS A 70 -4.23 -10.34 2.86
N GLY A 71 -4.43 -9.19 2.20
CA GLY A 71 -3.85 -7.92 2.62
C GLY A 71 -4.37 -7.48 3.98
N VAL A 72 -5.68 -7.61 4.21
CA VAL A 72 -6.28 -7.27 5.50
C VAL A 72 -5.71 -8.16 6.59
N THR A 73 -5.64 -9.46 6.33
CA THR A 73 -5.09 -10.43 7.29
C THR A 73 -3.63 -10.12 7.61
N ARG A 74 -2.83 -9.84 6.58
CA ARG A 74 -1.42 -9.54 6.77
C ARG A 74 -1.24 -8.25 7.55
N ARG A 75 -2.06 -7.23 7.30
CA ARG A 75 -2.00 -5.98 8.04
C ARG A 75 -2.23 -6.20 9.52
N VAL A 76 -3.26 -6.98 9.86
CA VAL A 76 -3.56 -7.30 11.26
C VAL A 76 -2.42 -8.07 11.90
N TRP A 77 -1.90 -9.09 11.19
CA TRP A 77 -0.80 -9.90 11.70
C TRP A 77 0.46 -9.06 11.97
N LEU A 78 0.82 -8.19 11.02
CA LEU A 78 2.01 -7.34 11.17
C LEU A 78 1.85 -6.36 12.34
N SER A 79 0.64 -5.84 12.55
CA SER A 79 0.37 -4.94 13.66
C SER A 79 0.50 -5.63 15.01
N LYS A 80 0.17 -6.91 15.09
CA LYS A 80 0.27 -7.68 16.30
C LYS A 80 1.68 -8.19 16.59
N ALA A 81 2.53 -8.23 15.58
CA ALA A 81 3.87 -8.77 15.71
C ALA A 81 4.85 -7.84 16.41
N LYS A 82 4.40 -6.68 16.81
CA LYS A 82 5.24 -5.72 17.54
C LYS A 82 5.27 -5.98 19.02
#